data_0a0c3f73cf923e5ebd3b84c5d632a26e
#
_entry.id   0a0c3f73cf923e5ebd3b84c5d632a26e
#
_cell.length_a   1.000
_cell.length_b   1.000
_cell.length_c   1.000
_cell.angle_alpha   90.00
_cell.angle_beta   90.00
_cell.angle_gamma   90.00
#
_symmetry.space_group_name_H-M   'P 1'
#
loop_
_entity.id
_entity.type
_entity.pdbx_description
1 polymer ?
#
loop_
_entity_poly.entity_id
_entity_poly.type
_entity_poly.pdbx_seq_one_letter_code
_entity_poly.pdbx_strand_id
1 'polypeptide(L)'
;PYTALNVLTDFQDVYGISNELYSDYNEKMNIKLVGFGKTGMNIGKIAGGISYNKGFGNIKTLTRLQSNKDLSLFFNFDMIRCSKSGNGVSTLSGVARSSIGMKNKKLGTKLAYLEADSSSEGYYLLRRSKTDDIAEKIRKKCLKWNIGGVSFDSLTSMSYSDYNDQSYYAKSNFSSQTISVIEKFRESGIEVAASGANAYAAIKSDVVYDAPTRSAKYQAYDCDVPFYHLVFKGYTPLAVKSLNLTENNNTSLLQAIEVGAGLTYTLIANHNTDLIMAENNLYYPSVYSDTKKQIKEDVQTYGETFRKTANATIEDHSILENGLHKTVFSSGVTVYVNYTDNELQIDDVTIPSNGFALKEEIAQ
;
A
#
# COMPACT_ATOMS: atom_id res chain seq x y z
N PRO A 1 28.62 1.22 -0.98
CA PRO A 1 27.39 2.00 -1.03
C PRO A 1 27.14 2.43 -2.45
N TYR A 2 26.27 1.71 -3.16
CA TYR A 2 25.88 2.06 -4.51
C TYR A 2 24.88 3.23 -4.44
N THR A 3 25.35 4.41 -4.74
CA THR A 3 24.54 5.59 -5.03
C THR A 3 24.29 5.76 -6.53
N ALA A 4 24.35 4.69 -7.30
CA ALA A 4 23.87 4.72 -8.68
C ALA A 4 22.35 4.77 -8.64
N LEU A 5 21.81 5.97 -8.75
CA LEU A 5 20.38 6.21 -8.99
C LEU A 5 20.09 5.81 -10.45
N ASN A 6 20.01 4.52 -10.72
CA ASN A 6 19.44 4.05 -11.97
C ASN A 6 17.94 4.33 -11.92
N VAL A 7 17.48 5.18 -12.80
CA VAL A 7 16.06 5.48 -12.97
C VAL A 7 15.44 4.30 -13.71
N LEU A 8 14.69 3.46 -12.98
CA LEU A 8 14.01 2.29 -13.54
C LEU A 8 12.72 2.68 -14.24
N THR A 9 12.12 3.79 -13.84
CA THR A 9 10.86 4.31 -14.35
C THR A 9 10.90 5.82 -14.22
N ASP A 10 10.88 6.54 -15.31
CA ASP A 10 10.81 7.99 -15.31
C ASP A 10 9.35 8.49 -15.35
N PHE A 11 9.14 9.80 -15.30
CA PHE A 11 7.78 10.35 -15.32
C PHE A 11 7.09 10.19 -16.68
N GLN A 12 7.82 10.02 -17.75
CA GLN A 12 7.25 9.75 -19.07
C GLN A 12 6.81 8.28 -19.16
N ASP A 13 7.60 7.36 -18.59
CA ASP A 13 7.23 5.95 -18.48
C ASP A 13 5.94 5.77 -17.67
N VAL A 14 5.85 6.43 -16.49
CA VAL A 14 4.63 6.40 -15.67
C VAL A 14 3.44 6.91 -16.47
N TYR A 15 3.60 8.04 -17.18
CA TYR A 15 2.55 8.60 -18.01
C TYR A 15 2.11 7.63 -19.12
N GLY A 16 3.07 7.01 -19.82
CA GLY A 16 2.81 6.04 -20.88
C GLY A 16 2.07 4.80 -20.39
N ILE A 17 2.62 4.14 -19.37
CA ILE A 17 2.03 2.93 -18.77
C ILE A 17 0.61 3.20 -18.24
N SER A 18 0.42 4.31 -17.54
CA SER A 18 -0.89 4.64 -16.97
C SER A 18 -1.95 4.90 -18.04
N ASN A 19 -1.61 5.60 -19.12
CA ASN A 19 -2.54 5.83 -20.23
C ASN A 19 -2.82 4.55 -21.00
N GLU A 20 -1.84 3.67 -21.19
CA GLU A 20 -2.02 2.39 -21.84
C GLU A 20 -3.00 1.51 -21.05
N LEU A 21 -2.77 1.34 -19.75
CA LEU A 21 -3.66 0.58 -18.87
C LEU A 21 -5.07 1.18 -18.83
N TYR A 22 -5.18 2.52 -18.75
CA TYR A 22 -6.49 3.17 -18.79
C TYR A 22 -7.20 2.95 -20.13
N SER A 23 -6.48 3.06 -21.24
CA SER A 23 -7.04 2.81 -22.57
C SER A 23 -7.49 1.35 -22.76
N ASP A 24 -6.75 0.40 -22.17
CA ASP A 24 -7.05 -1.04 -22.31
C ASP A 24 -8.28 -1.45 -21.46
N TYR A 25 -8.47 -0.84 -20.30
CA TYR A 25 -9.49 -1.29 -19.35
C TYR A 25 -10.61 -0.30 -19.09
N ASN A 26 -10.38 0.98 -19.32
CA ASN A 26 -11.34 2.09 -19.03
C ASN A 26 -11.92 2.04 -17.60
N GLU A 27 -11.07 1.68 -16.64
CA GLU A 27 -11.43 1.53 -15.22
C GLU A 27 -10.75 2.61 -14.38
N LYS A 28 -11.39 3.00 -13.27
CA LYS A 28 -10.79 3.91 -12.31
C LYS A 28 -9.52 3.30 -11.71
N MET A 29 -8.40 4.02 -11.78
CA MET A 29 -7.10 3.55 -11.31
C MET A 29 -6.45 4.51 -10.33
N ASN A 30 -5.83 3.93 -9.31
CA ASN A 30 -4.99 4.65 -8.35
C ASN A 30 -3.53 4.32 -8.62
N ILE A 31 -2.71 5.33 -8.84
CA ILE A 31 -1.29 5.21 -9.18
C ILE A 31 -0.47 5.71 -8.00
N LYS A 32 0.33 4.84 -7.37
CA LYS A 32 1.21 5.20 -6.26
C LYS A 32 2.66 5.24 -6.72
N LEU A 33 3.29 6.41 -6.64
CA LEU A 33 4.69 6.60 -6.99
C LEU A 33 5.57 6.41 -5.76
N VAL A 34 6.45 5.40 -5.82
CA VAL A 34 7.42 5.10 -4.77
C VAL A 34 8.83 5.42 -5.26
N GLY A 35 9.67 5.99 -4.40
CA GLY A 35 11.07 6.26 -4.73
C GLY A 35 11.33 7.44 -5.68
N PHE A 36 10.32 8.26 -5.98
CA PHE A 36 10.46 9.44 -6.87
C PHE A 36 11.37 10.54 -6.31
N GLY A 37 11.59 10.54 -5.01
CA GLY A 37 12.41 11.52 -4.32
C GLY A 37 13.89 11.48 -4.72
N LYS A 38 14.61 12.57 -4.44
CA LYS A 38 16.06 12.70 -4.77
C LYS A 38 16.91 11.54 -4.26
N THR A 39 16.49 10.87 -3.21
CA THR A 39 17.20 9.75 -2.57
C THR A 39 16.66 8.37 -2.98
N GLY A 40 15.72 8.33 -3.94
CA GLY A 40 15.13 7.09 -4.45
C GLY A 40 14.44 6.28 -3.35
N MET A 41 14.67 4.97 -3.34
CA MET A 41 14.08 4.00 -2.40
C MET A 41 14.81 3.96 -1.03
N ASN A 42 15.81 4.80 -0.78
CA ASN A 42 16.54 4.79 0.49
C ASN A 42 15.65 5.15 1.67
N ILE A 43 15.50 4.23 2.60
CA ILE A 43 14.67 4.40 3.79
C ILE A 43 15.19 5.53 4.67
N GLY A 44 14.29 6.33 5.21
CA GLY A 44 14.61 7.34 6.21
C GLY A 44 15.24 8.62 5.69
N LYS A 45 15.16 8.91 4.42
CA LYS A 45 15.70 10.13 3.80
C LYS A 45 14.63 11.22 3.61
N ILE A 46 13.88 11.56 4.66
CA ILE A 46 12.70 12.45 4.58
C ILE A 46 13.03 13.79 3.94
N ALA A 47 14.04 14.50 4.43
CA ALA A 47 14.34 15.85 3.96
C ALA A 47 14.89 15.86 2.53
N GLY A 48 15.64 14.83 2.16
CA GLY A 48 16.06 14.63 0.77
C GLY A 48 14.89 14.20 -0.12
N GLY A 49 13.90 13.49 0.45
CA GLY A 49 12.70 13.03 -0.23
C GLY A 49 11.71 14.11 -0.62
N ILE A 50 11.78 15.32 -0.03
CA ILE A 50 10.92 16.47 -0.40
C ILE A 50 11.40 17.16 -1.71
N SER A 51 12.34 16.61 -2.39
CA SER A 51 12.75 17.02 -3.73
C SER A 51 12.85 15.79 -4.62
N TYR A 52 12.41 15.90 -5.86
CA TYR A 52 12.56 14.80 -6.81
C TYR A 52 13.90 14.89 -7.56
N ASN A 53 14.36 13.76 -8.08
CA ASN A 53 15.54 13.70 -8.93
C ASN A 53 15.20 14.22 -10.33
N LYS A 54 16.03 15.13 -10.88
CA LYS A 54 15.83 15.64 -12.24
C LYS A 54 15.94 14.56 -13.33
N GLY A 55 16.62 13.45 -13.04
CA GLY A 55 16.68 12.28 -13.91
C GLY A 55 15.32 11.63 -14.19
N PHE A 56 14.31 11.84 -13.31
CA PHE A 56 12.93 11.41 -13.57
C PHE A 56 12.19 12.28 -14.59
N GLY A 57 12.80 13.35 -15.07
CA GLY A 57 12.16 14.29 -16.01
C GLY A 57 11.35 15.40 -15.31
N ASN A 58 10.38 15.96 -16.03
CA ASN A 58 9.56 17.05 -15.53
C ASN A 58 8.30 16.53 -14.82
N ILE A 59 8.12 16.89 -13.56
CA ILE A 59 6.94 16.51 -12.77
C ILE A 59 5.62 16.95 -13.39
N LYS A 60 5.62 18.03 -14.21
CA LYS A 60 4.45 18.46 -14.95
C LYS A 60 3.92 17.42 -15.94
N THR A 61 4.74 16.46 -16.36
CA THR A 61 4.30 15.33 -17.18
C THR A 61 3.24 14.52 -16.44
N LEU A 62 3.47 14.26 -15.15
CA LEU A 62 2.53 13.49 -14.32
C LEU A 62 1.27 14.29 -13.95
N THR A 63 1.38 15.62 -13.78
CA THR A 63 0.19 16.42 -13.45
C THR A 63 -0.83 16.44 -14.60
N ARG A 64 -0.46 16.05 -15.82
CA ARG A 64 -1.41 15.81 -16.92
C ARG A 64 -2.33 14.62 -16.66
N LEU A 65 -1.87 13.58 -15.95
CA LEU A 65 -2.72 12.44 -15.57
C LEU A 65 -3.88 12.87 -14.66
N GLN A 66 -3.66 13.89 -13.83
CA GLN A 66 -4.67 14.41 -12.90
C GLN A 66 -5.84 15.13 -13.60
N SER A 67 -5.73 15.43 -14.90
CA SER A 67 -6.86 15.94 -15.69
C SER A 67 -7.90 14.87 -16.00
N ASN A 68 -7.50 13.60 -15.95
CA ASN A 68 -8.42 12.47 -16.03
C ASN A 68 -8.95 12.14 -14.63
N LYS A 69 -10.26 12.25 -14.42
CA LYS A 69 -10.91 12.02 -13.11
C LYS A 69 -10.87 10.56 -12.66
N ASP A 70 -10.63 9.64 -13.60
CA ASP A 70 -10.53 8.22 -13.30
C ASP A 70 -9.11 7.79 -12.90
N LEU A 71 -8.14 8.71 -12.94
CA LEU A 71 -6.74 8.46 -12.56
C LEU A 71 -6.35 9.30 -11.34
N SER A 72 -6.25 8.67 -10.16
CA SER A 72 -5.71 9.31 -8.96
C SER A 72 -4.22 8.99 -8.82
N LEU A 73 -3.40 10.03 -8.60
CA LEU A 73 -1.95 9.91 -8.52
C LEU A 73 -1.45 10.28 -7.13
N PHE A 74 -0.81 9.33 -6.44
CA PHE A 74 -0.30 9.47 -5.09
C PHE A 74 1.22 9.43 -5.05
N PHE A 75 1.84 10.46 -4.48
CA PHE A 75 3.29 10.52 -4.26
C PHE A 75 3.63 10.02 -2.86
N ASN A 76 4.44 8.96 -2.75
CA ASN A 76 4.77 8.37 -1.44
C ASN A 76 5.86 9.15 -0.71
N PHE A 77 5.54 9.59 0.51
CA PHE A 77 6.47 10.26 1.42
C PHE A 77 6.66 9.45 2.71
N ASP A 78 7.89 9.03 2.96
CA ASP A 78 8.25 8.39 4.22
C ASP A 78 8.53 9.43 5.31
N MET A 79 7.55 9.66 6.18
CA MET A 79 7.62 10.71 7.21
C MET A 79 8.25 10.27 8.53
N ILE A 80 8.17 8.99 8.87
CA ILE A 80 8.45 8.51 10.23
C ILE A 80 9.85 7.93 10.36
N ARG A 81 10.38 7.33 9.30
CA ARG A 81 11.69 6.70 9.33
C ARG A 81 12.80 7.72 9.06
N CYS A 82 13.86 7.69 9.84
CA CYS A 82 15.00 8.61 9.72
C CYS A 82 16.31 7.82 9.63
N SER A 83 17.11 8.04 8.60
CA SER A 83 18.46 7.47 8.50
C SER A 83 19.47 8.32 9.31
N LYS A 84 20.65 7.75 9.55
CA LYS A 84 21.73 8.43 10.30
C LYS A 84 22.21 9.71 9.61
N SER A 85 22.14 9.77 8.29
CA SER A 85 22.67 10.89 7.50
C SER A 85 21.74 11.23 6.33
N GLY A 86 21.79 12.47 5.86
CA GLY A 86 21.16 12.91 4.62
C GLY A 86 19.63 13.05 4.64
N ASN A 87 19.01 13.02 5.82
CA ASN A 87 17.55 13.13 5.97
C ASN A 87 17.07 14.53 6.41
N GLY A 88 18.00 15.46 6.71
CA GLY A 88 17.68 16.81 7.22
C GLY A 88 17.15 16.82 8.66
N VAL A 89 17.15 15.69 9.35
CA VAL A 89 16.77 15.54 10.75
C VAL A 89 18.02 15.14 11.56
N SER A 90 18.36 15.92 12.57
CA SER A 90 19.46 15.59 13.48
C SER A 90 19.14 14.33 14.28
N THR A 91 19.98 13.30 14.21
CA THR A 91 19.82 12.11 15.06
C THR A 91 20.14 12.38 16.55
N LEU A 92 20.67 13.56 16.90
CA LEU A 92 20.87 13.95 18.30
C LEU A 92 19.57 14.44 18.95
N SER A 93 18.78 15.26 18.23
CA SER A 93 17.60 15.94 18.78
C SER A 93 16.30 15.66 18.01
N GLY A 94 16.36 15.05 16.82
CA GLY A 94 15.23 14.87 15.93
C GLY A 94 14.65 13.46 15.92
N VAL A 95 15.17 12.53 16.71
CA VAL A 95 14.69 11.14 16.77
C VAL A 95 14.05 10.82 18.12
N ALA A 96 13.06 9.93 18.07
CA ALA A 96 12.33 9.47 19.25
C ALA A 96 13.24 8.70 20.22
N ARG A 97 12.90 8.76 21.51
CA ARG A 97 13.61 8.06 22.58
C ARG A 97 12.73 7.01 23.25
N SER A 98 13.36 5.94 23.70
CA SER A 98 12.75 4.94 24.58
C SER A 98 12.60 5.48 26.01
N SER A 99 11.90 4.75 26.88
CA SER A 99 11.72 5.09 28.30
C SER A 99 13.03 5.18 29.09
N ILE A 100 14.10 4.56 28.61
CA ILE A 100 15.45 4.63 29.21
C ILE A 100 16.35 5.67 28.52
N GLY A 101 15.76 6.58 27.74
CA GLY A 101 16.48 7.67 27.07
C GLY A 101 17.28 7.28 25.81
N MET A 102 17.31 6.02 25.44
CA MET A 102 18.00 5.56 24.22
C MET A 102 17.26 5.98 22.96
N LYS A 103 17.99 6.26 21.88
CA LYS A 103 17.41 6.53 20.56
C LYS A 103 16.65 5.31 20.05
N ASN A 104 15.43 5.51 19.59
CA ASN A 104 14.61 4.44 19.07
C ASN A 104 15.07 4.07 17.64
N LYS A 105 15.98 3.08 17.56
CA LYS A 105 16.55 2.57 16.32
C LYS A 105 15.93 1.22 15.98
N LYS A 106 15.50 1.06 14.73
CA LYS A 106 15.08 -0.22 14.14
C LYS A 106 16.18 -0.71 13.21
N LEU A 107 16.59 -1.94 13.37
CA LEU A 107 17.50 -2.64 12.46
C LEU A 107 16.72 -3.41 11.41
N GLY A 108 17.35 -3.72 10.28
CA GLY A 108 16.83 -4.72 9.36
C GLY A 108 16.70 -6.09 10.02
N THR A 109 15.98 -6.99 9.39
CA THR A 109 15.85 -8.39 9.87
C THR A 109 16.53 -9.32 8.89
N LYS A 110 17.39 -10.20 9.38
CA LYS A 110 17.93 -11.32 8.60
C LYS A 110 16.81 -12.37 8.46
N LEU A 111 16.25 -12.49 7.26
CA LEU A 111 15.10 -13.35 7.00
C LEU A 111 15.38 -14.83 7.34
N ALA A 112 16.61 -15.29 7.12
CA ALA A 112 16.99 -16.68 7.39
C ALA A 112 16.89 -17.09 8.87
N TYR A 113 17.04 -16.14 9.79
CA TYR A 113 17.09 -16.42 11.25
C TYR A 113 16.08 -15.60 12.05
N LEU A 114 15.33 -14.71 11.40
CA LEU A 114 14.43 -13.73 12.02
C LEU A 114 15.10 -12.85 13.09
N GLU A 115 16.41 -12.70 13.01
CA GLU A 115 17.22 -11.90 13.93
C GLU A 115 17.44 -10.49 13.40
N ALA A 116 17.71 -9.56 14.32
CA ALA A 116 18.07 -8.19 13.95
C ALA A 116 19.39 -8.19 13.17
N ASP A 117 19.39 -7.61 11.97
CA ASP A 117 20.59 -7.48 11.16
C ASP A 117 21.46 -6.33 11.65
N SER A 118 22.48 -6.65 12.46
CA SER A 118 23.44 -5.67 12.95
C SER A 118 24.31 -5.04 11.86
N SER A 119 24.40 -5.67 10.68
CA SER A 119 25.15 -5.13 9.53
C SER A 119 24.34 -4.09 8.76
N SER A 120 23.02 -4.07 8.91
CA SER A 120 22.16 -3.05 8.29
C SER A 120 22.33 -1.69 8.97
N GLU A 121 22.32 -0.61 8.19
CA GLU A 121 22.31 0.74 8.77
C GLU A 121 21.07 0.98 9.66
N GLY A 122 19.98 0.30 9.37
CA GLY A 122 18.69 0.47 10.01
C GLY A 122 18.17 1.91 9.90
N TYR A 123 17.13 2.22 10.64
CA TYR A 123 16.56 3.56 10.70
C TYR A 123 16.15 3.92 12.13
N TYR A 124 16.09 5.23 12.40
CA TYR A 124 15.51 5.77 13.62
C TYR A 124 14.08 6.20 13.39
N LEU A 125 13.27 6.25 14.45
CA LEU A 125 11.94 6.83 14.40
C LEU A 125 12.01 8.34 14.63
N LEU A 126 11.23 9.10 13.87
CA LEU A 126 11.16 10.55 13.98
C LEU A 126 10.64 10.96 15.36
N ARG A 127 11.22 12.02 15.96
CA ARG A 127 10.67 12.65 17.14
C ARG A 127 9.26 13.19 16.86
N ARG A 128 8.30 12.83 17.71
CA ARG A 128 6.89 13.16 17.51
C ARG A 128 6.61 14.65 17.35
N SER A 129 7.31 15.49 18.09
CA SER A 129 7.20 16.96 17.99
C SER A 129 7.66 17.53 16.63
N LYS A 130 8.27 16.73 15.75
CA LYS A 130 8.71 17.14 14.40
C LYS A 130 7.77 16.72 13.29
N THR A 131 6.79 15.88 13.60
CA THR A 131 5.87 15.33 12.59
C THR A 131 5.09 16.43 11.86
N ASP A 132 4.53 17.39 12.60
CA ASP A 132 3.74 18.48 12.03
C ASP A 132 4.57 19.42 11.15
N ASP A 133 5.81 19.74 11.57
CA ASP A 133 6.74 20.56 10.80
C ASP A 133 7.08 19.90 9.44
N ILE A 134 7.29 18.57 9.44
CA ILE A 134 7.61 17.81 8.23
C ILE A 134 6.37 17.70 7.35
N ALA A 135 5.21 17.40 7.92
CA ALA A 135 3.94 17.37 7.19
C ALA A 135 3.69 18.69 6.46
N GLU A 136 3.88 19.82 7.14
CA GLU A 136 3.70 21.14 6.55
C GLU A 136 4.69 21.43 5.41
N LYS A 137 5.94 21.02 5.54
CA LYS A 137 6.93 21.13 4.46
C LYS A 137 6.54 20.31 3.23
N ILE A 138 6.03 19.08 3.43
CA ILE A 138 5.54 18.22 2.35
C ILE A 138 4.32 18.88 1.70
N ARG A 139 3.33 19.32 2.50
CA ARG A 139 2.12 19.96 2.00
C ARG A 139 2.43 21.18 1.12
N LYS A 140 3.30 22.09 1.56
CA LYS A 140 3.75 23.24 0.77
C LYS A 140 4.42 22.82 -0.54
N LYS A 141 5.17 21.71 -0.54
CA LYS A 141 5.77 21.17 -1.76
C LYS A 141 4.73 20.62 -2.72
N CYS A 142 3.75 19.87 -2.21
CA CYS A 142 2.67 19.32 -3.02
C CYS A 142 1.89 20.44 -3.72
N LEU A 143 1.51 21.47 -2.99
CA LEU A 143 0.86 22.66 -3.56
C LEU A 143 1.71 23.34 -4.64
N LYS A 144 3.02 23.52 -4.37
CA LYS A 144 3.94 24.09 -5.34
C LYS A 144 4.09 23.26 -6.62
N TRP A 145 4.03 21.95 -6.50
CA TRP A 145 4.16 21.02 -7.63
C TRP A 145 2.82 20.68 -8.28
N ASN A 146 1.71 21.20 -7.74
CA ASN A 146 0.35 20.86 -8.15
C ASN A 146 0.09 19.35 -8.07
N ILE A 147 0.48 18.73 -6.94
CA ILE A 147 0.24 17.31 -6.65
C ILE A 147 -1.12 17.19 -5.97
N GLY A 148 -2.02 16.38 -6.54
CA GLY A 148 -3.36 16.13 -6.03
C GLY A 148 -3.46 15.00 -5.01
N GLY A 149 -2.44 14.15 -4.87
CA GLY A 149 -2.47 13.02 -3.92
C GLY A 149 -1.12 12.68 -3.30
N VAL A 150 -1.14 12.25 -2.04
CA VAL A 150 0.04 11.78 -1.29
C VAL A 150 -0.22 10.42 -0.66
N SER A 151 0.82 9.64 -0.45
CA SER A 151 0.78 8.41 0.34
C SER A 151 1.72 8.51 1.53
N PHE A 152 1.24 8.07 2.70
CA PHE A 152 2.00 8.10 3.96
C PHE A 152 2.09 6.70 4.59
N ASP A 153 2.86 5.80 3.99
CA ASP A 153 2.93 4.41 4.41
C ASP A 153 3.37 4.24 5.87
N SER A 154 4.49 4.83 6.25
CA SER A 154 5.02 4.68 7.62
C SER A 154 4.21 5.45 8.67
N LEU A 155 3.62 6.60 8.32
CA LEU A 155 2.78 7.37 9.24
C LEU A 155 1.47 6.64 9.56
N THR A 156 0.89 5.95 8.58
CA THR A 156 -0.42 5.32 8.72
C THR A 156 -0.36 3.90 9.31
N SER A 157 0.77 3.20 9.14
CA SER A 157 0.94 1.81 9.60
C SER A 157 1.71 1.66 10.91
N MET A 158 2.60 2.61 11.25
CA MET A 158 3.44 2.53 12.45
C MET A 158 2.84 3.34 13.60
N SER A 159 3.04 2.86 14.84
CA SER A 159 2.74 3.65 16.05
C SER A 159 3.82 3.40 17.11
N TYR A 160 4.27 4.46 17.78
CA TYR A 160 5.30 4.40 18.81
C TYR A 160 5.16 5.51 19.84
N SER A 161 5.73 5.31 21.03
CA SER A 161 5.88 6.34 22.06
C SER A 161 7.20 7.08 21.88
N ASP A 162 7.24 8.33 22.30
CA ASP A 162 8.46 9.15 22.34
C ASP A 162 8.64 9.72 23.76
N TYR A 163 9.64 9.21 24.46
CA TYR A 163 9.97 9.58 25.85
C TYR A 163 11.06 10.66 25.89
N ASN A 164 10.87 11.74 25.16
CA ASN A 164 11.83 12.83 25.22
C ASN A 164 11.58 13.72 26.46
N ASP A 165 12.65 14.13 27.14
CA ASP A 165 12.62 14.83 28.46
C ASP A 165 11.75 16.09 28.49
N GLN A 166 11.50 16.73 27.35
CA GLN A 166 10.70 17.96 27.27
C GLN A 166 9.26 17.75 26.80
N SER A 167 8.93 16.55 26.26
CA SER A 167 7.59 16.23 25.77
C SER A 167 7.41 14.74 25.62
N TYR A 168 6.67 14.15 26.54
CA TYR A 168 6.25 12.76 26.43
C TYR A 168 5.07 12.63 25.47
N TYR A 169 5.23 11.79 24.44
CA TYR A 169 4.15 11.39 23.55
C TYR A 169 3.84 9.92 23.75
N ALA A 170 2.71 9.62 24.36
CA ALA A 170 2.22 8.26 24.48
C ALA A 170 1.87 7.67 23.11
N LYS A 171 1.94 6.35 22.99
CA LYS A 171 1.51 5.63 21.76
C LYS A 171 0.04 5.93 21.42
N SER A 172 -0.83 6.14 22.40
CA SER A 172 -2.23 6.53 22.22
C SER A 172 -2.41 7.87 21.52
N ASN A 173 -1.49 8.82 21.72
CA ASN A 173 -1.53 10.13 21.06
C ASN A 173 -1.12 10.06 19.56
N PHE A 174 -0.59 8.92 19.12
CA PHE A 174 -0.16 8.75 17.74
C PHE A 174 -1.35 8.85 16.77
N SER A 175 -2.47 8.24 17.11
CA SER A 175 -3.68 8.24 16.27
C SER A 175 -4.19 9.66 16.02
N SER A 176 -4.34 10.48 17.07
CA SER A 176 -4.81 11.86 16.95
C SER A 176 -3.92 12.71 16.05
N GLN A 177 -2.59 12.59 16.20
CA GLN A 177 -1.65 13.33 15.36
C GLN A 177 -1.67 12.84 13.91
N THR A 178 -1.78 11.53 13.68
CA THR A 178 -1.91 10.98 12.31
C THR A 178 -3.18 11.48 11.64
N ILE A 179 -4.31 11.44 12.35
CA ILE A 179 -5.59 11.97 11.85
C ILE A 179 -5.44 13.46 11.51
N SER A 180 -4.87 14.27 12.41
CA SER A 180 -4.65 15.71 12.17
C SER A 180 -3.80 15.97 10.92
N VAL A 181 -2.75 15.17 10.69
CA VAL A 181 -1.95 15.28 9.46
C VAL A 181 -2.77 14.95 8.23
N ILE A 182 -3.52 13.85 8.22
CA ILE A 182 -4.36 13.45 7.08
C ILE A 182 -5.38 14.54 6.77
N GLU A 183 -6.10 15.02 7.77
CA GLU A 183 -7.13 16.06 7.62
C GLU A 183 -6.53 17.36 7.04
N LYS A 184 -5.37 17.79 7.51
CA LYS A 184 -4.66 18.97 6.99
C LYS A 184 -4.34 18.90 5.49
N PHE A 185 -4.02 17.71 4.96
CA PHE A 185 -3.83 17.50 3.52
C PHE A 185 -5.14 17.54 2.77
N ARG A 186 -6.18 16.86 3.27
CA ARG A 186 -7.51 16.83 2.66
C ARG A 186 -8.17 18.21 2.63
N GLU A 187 -8.03 19.01 3.69
CA GLU A 187 -8.48 20.42 3.73
C GLU A 187 -7.78 21.29 2.67
N SER A 188 -6.59 20.88 2.22
CA SER A 188 -5.84 21.55 1.15
C SER A 188 -6.20 21.01 -0.26
N GLY A 189 -7.20 20.13 -0.38
CA GLY A 189 -7.60 19.49 -1.64
C GLY A 189 -6.61 18.43 -2.12
N ILE A 190 -5.81 17.85 -1.21
CA ILE A 190 -4.85 16.80 -1.52
C ILE A 190 -5.39 15.47 -0.96
N GLU A 191 -5.64 14.50 -1.84
CA GLU A 191 -6.05 13.14 -1.45
C GLU A 191 -4.93 12.43 -0.67
N VAL A 192 -5.30 11.57 0.27
CA VAL A 192 -4.34 10.83 1.10
C VAL A 192 -4.55 9.33 0.96
N ALA A 193 -3.55 8.64 0.44
CA ALA A 193 -3.46 7.19 0.44
C ALA A 193 -2.69 6.69 1.68
N ALA A 194 -3.07 5.51 2.15
CA ALA A 194 -2.38 4.79 3.21
C ALA A 194 -1.91 3.42 2.72
N SER A 195 -1.02 2.74 3.46
CA SER A 195 -0.57 1.38 3.16
C SER A 195 -0.50 0.57 4.44
N GLY A 196 -1.14 -0.60 4.49
CA GLY A 196 -1.22 -1.44 5.68
C GLY A 196 -1.70 -0.68 6.93
N ALA A 197 -2.67 0.21 6.76
CA ALA A 197 -3.00 1.26 7.70
C ALA A 197 -3.65 0.73 8.99
N ASN A 198 -3.31 1.35 10.12
CA ASN A 198 -4.08 1.18 11.35
C ASN A 198 -5.50 1.74 11.15
N ALA A 199 -6.46 1.23 11.91
CA ALA A 199 -7.89 1.54 11.78
C ALA A 199 -8.20 3.04 11.76
N TYR A 200 -7.59 3.82 12.63
CA TYR A 200 -7.79 5.27 12.74
C TYR A 200 -7.30 6.04 11.49
N ALA A 201 -6.31 5.50 10.78
CA ALA A 201 -5.81 6.09 9.55
C ALA A 201 -6.60 5.60 8.33
N ALA A 202 -7.00 4.33 8.31
CA ALA A 202 -7.76 3.73 7.23
C ALA A 202 -9.06 4.48 6.94
N ILE A 203 -9.85 4.77 7.97
CA ILE A 203 -11.15 5.44 7.84
C ILE A 203 -11.03 6.93 7.40
N LYS A 204 -9.85 7.52 7.52
CA LYS A 204 -9.58 8.92 7.13
C LYS A 204 -8.88 9.02 5.77
N SER A 205 -8.42 7.91 5.22
CA SER A 205 -7.71 7.85 3.94
C SER A 205 -8.69 7.69 2.77
N ASP A 206 -8.31 8.19 1.60
CA ASP A 206 -9.10 8.08 0.37
C ASP A 206 -8.94 6.72 -0.31
N VAL A 207 -7.83 6.02 -0.03
CA VAL A 207 -7.57 4.64 -0.42
C VAL A 207 -6.54 3.99 0.52
N VAL A 208 -6.67 2.67 0.75
CA VAL A 208 -5.70 1.89 1.51
C VAL A 208 -5.11 0.80 0.62
N TYR A 209 -3.81 0.88 0.37
CA TYR A 209 -3.01 -0.17 -0.25
C TYR A 209 -2.54 -1.19 0.78
N ASP A 210 -2.12 -2.36 0.31
CA ASP A 210 -1.60 -3.44 1.16
C ASP A 210 -2.57 -3.81 2.31
N ALA A 211 -3.88 -3.70 2.05
CA ALA A 211 -4.90 -4.10 3.01
C ALA A 211 -4.80 -5.60 3.28
N PRO A 212 -4.67 -6.03 4.55
CA PRO A 212 -4.48 -7.44 4.86
C PRO A 212 -5.76 -8.25 4.59
N THR A 213 -5.65 -9.30 3.78
CA THR A 213 -6.75 -10.21 3.45
C THR A 213 -6.90 -11.36 4.43
N ARG A 214 -5.94 -11.53 5.33
CA ARG A 214 -5.86 -12.63 6.28
C ARG A 214 -5.42 -12.14 7.66
N SER A 215 -5.69 -12.96 8.67
CA SER A 215 -5.23 -12.75 10.04
C SER A 215 -3.71 -12.93 10.16
N ALA A 216 -3.15 -12.61 11.33
CA ALA A 216 -1.70 -12.67 11.59
C ALA A 216 -1.14 -14.10 11.77
N LYS A 217 -1.94 -15.16 11.54
CA LYS A 217 -1.56 -16.58 11.64
C LYS A 217 -0.86 -16.96 12.96
N TYR A 218 -1.28 -16.37 14.09
CA TYR A 218 -0.84 -16.85 15.39
C TYR A 218 -1.46 -18.23 15.69
N GLN A 219 -0.71 -19.14 16.33
CA GLN A 219 -1.15 -20.48 16.68
C GLN A 219 -2.42 -20.54 17.57
N ALA A 220 -2.83 -19.40 18.13
CA ALA A 220 -4.02 -19.28 18.95
C ALA A 220 -5.33 -19.09 18.15
N TYR A 221 -5.26 -18.99 16.83
CA TYR A 221 -6.44 -18.81 15.98
C TYR A 221 -6.83 -20.13 15.29
N ASP A 222 -8.07 -20.54 15.45
CA ASP A 222 -8.62 -21.75 14.85
C ASP A 222 -8.92 -21.57 13.35
N CYS A 223 -9.24 -20.34 12.92
CA CYS A 223 -9.52 -20.03 11.53
C CYS A 223 -8.96 -18.66 11.13
N ASP A 224 -8.80 -18.47 9.84
CA ASP A 224 -8.29 -17.22 9.24
C ASP A 224 -9.46 -16.38 8.72
N VAL A 225 -9.69 -15.23 9.34
CA VAL A 225 -10.82 -14.33 9.03
C VAL A 225 -10.27 -13.05 8.40
N PRO A 226 -10.86 -12.54 7.29
CA PRO A 226 -10.46 -11.29 6.66
C PRO A 226 -10.99 -10.06 7.43
N PHE A 227 -10.70 -9.99 8.73
CA PHE A 227 -11.29 -9.03 9.67
C PHE A 227 -11.16 -7.57 9.22
N TYR A 228 -10.02 -7.21 8.61
CA TYR A 228 -9.81 -5.85 8.14
C TYR A 228 -10.83 -5.45 7.07
N HIS A 229 -11.13 -6.35 6.13
CA HIS A 229 -12.12 -6.11 5.09
C HIS A 229 -13.54 -6.13 5.62
N LEU A 230 -13.86 -7.00 6.60
CA LEU A 230 -15.17 -7.02 7.25
C LEU A 230 -15.50 -5.68 7.91
N VAL A 231 -14.48 -4.96 8.42
CA VAL A 231 -14.67 -3.68 9.10
C VAL A 231 -14.71 -2.49 8.13
N PHE A 232 -13.84 -2.46 7.13
CA PHE A 232 -13.61 -1.25 6.31
C PHE A 232 -14.17 -1.31 4.90
N LYS A 233 -14.53 -2.49 4.39
CA LYS A 233 -15.08 -2.64 3.05
C LYS A 233 -16.41 -1.87 2.91
N GLY A 234 -16.53 -1.12 1.82
CA GLY A 234 -17.67 -0.23 1.57
C GLY A 234 -17.53 1.18 2.18
N TYR A 235 -16.65 1.36 3.17
CA TYR A 235 -16.38 2.69 3.78
C TYR A 235 -15.12 3.34 3.23
N THR A 236 -14.08 2.54 2.94
CA THR A 236 -12.82 3.00 2.36
C THR A 236 -12.43 2.05 1.24
N PRO A 237 -12.03 2.54 0.05
CA PRO A 237 -11.47 1.71 -1.00
C PRO A 237 -10.24 0.95 -0.51
N LEU A 238 -10.27 -0.37 -0.58
CA LEU A 238 -9.20 -1.26 -0.14
C LEU A 238 -8.59 -1.98 -1.33
N ALA A 239 -7.26 -2.03 -1.38
CA ALA A 239 -6.51 -2.79 -2.38
C ALA A 239 -5.52 -3.74 -1.71
N VAL A 240 -5.41 -4.94 -2.24
CA VAL A 240 -4.52 -5.98 -1.71
C VAL A 240 -3.04 -5.66 -1.97
N LYS A 241 -2.13 -6.45 -1.41
CA LYS A 241 -0.71 -6.39 -1.77
C LYS A 241 -0.51 -6.67 -3.26
N SER A 242 0.57 -6.12 -3.80
CA SER A 242 0.92 -6.30 -5.23
C SER A 242 0.98 -7.78 -5.60
N LEU A 243 0.09 -8.23 -6.47
CA LEU A 243 -0.05 -9.63 -6.86
C LEU A 243 1.25 -10.18 -7.46
N ASN A 244 1.90 -9.43 -8.33
CA ASN A 244 3.15 -9.82 -8.95
C ASN A 244 4.36 -9.89 -7.99
N LEU A 245 4.19 -9.54 -6.71
CA LEU A 245 5.21 -9.68 -5.66
C LEU A 245 4.83 -10.72 -4.61
N THR A 246 3.76 -11.48 -4.80
CA THR A 246 3.36 -12.57 -3.90
C THR A 246 3.94 -13.90 -4.34
N GLU A 247 4.12 -14.82 -3.39
CA GLU A 247 4.64 -16.18 -3.68
C GLU A 247 3.66 -17.00 -4.54
N ASN A 248 2.35 -16.82 -4.34
CA ASN A 248 1.30 -17.48 -5.09
C ASN A 248 0.28 -16.46 -5.57
N ASN A 249 0.37 -16.09 -6.85
CA ASN A 249 -0.49 -15.10 -7.46
C ASN A 249 -1.96 -15.53 -7.48
N ASN A 250 -2.25 -16.79 -7.82
CA ASN A 250 -3.62 -17.30 -7.86
C ASN A 250 -4.30 -17.25 -6.48
N THR A 251 -3.63 -17.72 -5.43
CA THR A 251 -4.17 -17.63 -4.06
C THR A 251 -4.40 -16.18 -3.65
N SER A 252 -3.50 -15.28 -3.99
CA SER A 252 -3.63 -13.85 -3.67
C SER A 252 -4.76 -13.19 -4.44
N LEU A 253 -4.98 -13.58 -5.71
CA LEU A 253 -6.12 -13.16 -6.52
C LEU A 253 -7.44 -13.67 -5.92
N LEU A 254 -7.52 -14.94 -5.57
CA LEU A 254 -8.71 -15.52 -4.91
C LEU A 254 -9.02 -14.82 -3.58
N GLN A 255 -8.01 -14.46 -2.79
CA GLN A 255 -8.20 -13.68 -1.56
C GLN A 255 -8.75 -12.28 -1.85
N ALA A 256 -8.30 -11.63 -2.91
CA ALA A 256 -8.86 -10.34 -3.33
C ALA A 256 -10.33 -10.46 -3.76
N ILE A 257 -10.65 -11.52 -4.50
CA ILE A 257 -12.02 -11.84 -4.96
C ILE A 257 -12.92 -12.10 -3.77
N GLU A 258 -12.49 -12.93 -2.81
CA GLU A 258 -13.23 -13.28 -1.59
C GLU A 258 -13.73 -12.06 -0.83
N VAL A 259 -12.90 -11.02 -0.74
CA VAL A 259 -13.23 -9.80 0.03
C VAL A 259 -13.65 -8.61 -0.85
N GLY A 260 -13.73 -8.78 -2.15
CA GLY A 260 -14.08 -7.72 -3.08
C GLY A 260 -13.07 -6.57 -3.13
N ALA A 261 -11.79 -6.83 -2.89
CA ALA A 261 -10.74 -5.80 -2.82
C ALA A 261 -10.17 -5.46 -4.22
N GLY A 262 -9.65 -4.25 -4.37
CA GLY A 262 -8.95 -3.82 -5.57
C GLY A 262 -7.62 -4.57 -5.76
N LEU A 263 -7.26 -4.86 -7.01
CA LEU A 263 -5.97 -5.45 -7.36
C LEU A 263 -4.87 -4.39 -7.37
N THR A 264 -3.67 -4.80 -6.99
CA THR A 264 -2.48 -3.94 -7.03
C THR A 264 -1.33 -4.66 -7.73
N TYR A 265 -0.56 -3.92 -8.53
CA TYR A 265 0.66 -4.38 -9.17
C TYR A 265 1.77 -3.35 -8.94
N THR A 266 2.97 -3.82 -8.66
CA THR A 266 4.16 -2.98 -8.61
C THR A 266 4.87 -3.06 -9.95
N LEU A 267 5.09 -1.92 -10.59
CA LEU A 267 5.59 -1.87 -11.97
C LEU A 267 6.84 -0.99 -12.06
N ILE A 268 7.79 -1.44 -12.88
CA ILE A 268 8.93 -0.68 -13.37
C ILE A 268 8.97 -0.74 -14.91
N ALA A 269 9.43 0.33 -15.54
CA ALA A 269 9.46 0.39 -17.02
C ALA A 269 10.63 -0.39 -17.62
N ASN A 270 11.80 -0.32 -16.99
CA ASN A 270 13.05 -0.81 -17.56
C ASN A 270 13.65 -1.98 -16.78
N HIS A 271 14.08 -3.00 -17.50
CA HIS A 271 14.92 -4.06 -16.91
C HIS A 271 16.22 -3.49 -16.36
N ASN A 272 16.60 -3.95 -15.17
CA ASN A 272 17.93 -3.70 -14.61
C ASN A 272 18.43 -4.95 -13.89
N THR A 273 19.45 -5.59 -14.47
CA THR A 273 20.09 -6.77 -13.88
C THR A 273 20.77 -6.48 -12.55
N ASP A 274 21.16 -5.22 -12.30
CA ASP A 274 21.76 -4.81 -11.02
C ASP A 274 20.78 -4.97 -9.84
N LEU A 275 19.46 -4.99 -10.12
CA LEU A 275 18.44 -5.24 -9.09
C LEU A 275 18.55 -6.64 -8.47
N ILE A 276 19.01 -7.63 -9.20
CA ILE A 276 19.17 -9.01 -8.69
C ILE A 276 20.08 -9.04 -7.46
N MET A 277 21.13 -8.23 -7.48
CA MET A 277 22.16 -8.16 -6.44
C MET A 277 21.94 -7.00 -5.44
N ALA A 278 20.89 -6.22 -5.62
CA ALA A 278 20.59 -5.06 -4.78
C ALA A 278 19.68 -5.43 -3.60
N GLU A 279 19.65 -4.57 -2.57
CA GLU A 279 18.68 -4.67 -1.45
C GLU A 279 17.22 -4.63 -1.92
N ASN A 280 16.98 -4.10 -3.11
CA ASN A 280 15.66 -3.97 -3.74
C ASN A 280 15.39 -5.07 -4.78
N ASN A 281 15.96 -6.25 -4.65
CA ASN A 281 15.79 -7.39 -5.58
C ASN A 281 14.33 -7.83 -5.74
N LEU A 282 13.48 -7.58 -4.76
CA LEU A 282 12.03 -7.84 -4.81
C LEU A 282 11.34 -7.18 -6.03
N TYR A 283 11.88 -6.09 -6.56
CA TYR A 283 11.32 -5.39 -7.72
C TYR A 283 11.82 -5.92 -9.06
N TYR A 284 12.71 -6.91 -9.08
CA TYR A 284 13.18 -7.51 -10.32
C TYR A 284 12.04 -8.09 -11.19
N PRO A 285 11.06 -8.83 -10.63
CA PRO A 285 9.93 -9.37 -11.42
C PRO A 285 8.83 -8.35 -11.72
N SER A 286 9.08 -7.06 -11.53
CA SER A 286 8.05 -6.01 -11.66
C SER A 286 8.07 -5.29 -13.02
N VAL A 287 8.83 -5.79 -14.00
CA VAL A 287 8.92 -5.14 -15.31
C VAL A 287 7.57 -5.17 -16.01
N TYR A 288 7.11 -4.00 -16.46
CA TYR A 288 5.78 -3.84 -17.04
C TYR A 288 5.54 -4.74 -18.26
N SER A 289 6.50 -4.83 -19.19
CA SER A 289 6.39 -5.69 -20.36
C SER A 289 6.11 -7.15 -20.02
N ASP A 290 6.66 -7.64 -18.92
CA ASP A 290 6.55 -9.03 -18.47
C ASP A 290 5.25 -9.25 -17.67
N THR A 291 4.84 -8.22 -16.91
CA THR A 291 3.66 -8.28 -16.03
C THR A 291 2.35 -7.97 -16.78
N LYS A 292 2.41 -7.28 -17.90
CA LYS A 292 1.23 -6.80 -18.65
C LYS A 292 0.23 -7.92 -18.99
N LYS A 293 0.74 -9.09 -19.40
CA LYS A 293 -0.12 -10.23 -19.73
C LYS A 293 -0.91 -10.72 -18.52
N GLN A 294 -0.24 -10.83 -17.36
CA GLN A 294 -0.86 -11.24 -16.11
C GLN A 294 -1.94 -10.24 -15.66
N ILE A 295 -1.65 -8.93 -15.74
CA ILE A 295 -2.64 -7.89 -15.43
C ILE A 295 -3.91 -8.08 -16.28
N LYS A 296 -3.75 -8.35 -17.57
CA LYS A 296 -4.87 -8.54 -18.49
C LYS A 296 -5.71 -9.76 -18.09
N GLU A 297 -5.08 -10.88 -17.79
CA GLU A 297 -5.75 -12.12 -17.39
C GLU A 297 -6.50 -11.91 -16.06
N ASP A 298 -5.87 -11.30 -15.06
CA ASP A 298 -6.46 -11.05 -13.74
C ASP A 298 -7.66 -10.07 -13.85
N VAL A 299 -7.53 -9.00 -14.64
CA VAL A 299 -8.64 -8.04 -14.84
C VAL A 299 -9.79 -8.68 -15.60
N GLN A 300 -9.52 -9.53 -16.59
CA GLN A 300 -10.58 -10.28 -17.30
C GLN A 300 -11.30 -11.25 -16.37
N THR A 301 -10.57 -11.92 -15.49
CA THR A 301 -11.11 -12.89 -14.52
C THR A 301 -11.95 -12.23 -13.44
N TYR A 302 -11.49 -11.11 -12.90
CA TYR A 302 -12.07 -10.50 -11.70
C TYR A 302 -12.87 -9.21 -11.97
N GLY A 303 -12.63 -8.52 -13.07
CA GLY A 303 -13.15 -7.16 -13.29
C GLY A 303 -14.67 -7.01 -13.15
N GLU A 304 -15.44 -7.98 -13.64
CA GLU A 304 -16.91 -7.97 -13.49
C GLU A 304 -17.33 -8.12 -12.03
N THR A 305 -16.75 -9.08 -11.31
CA THR A 305 -16.97 -9.29 -9.87
C THR A 305 -16.63 -8.05 -9.08
N PHE A 306 -15.49 -7.44 -9.39
CA PHE A 306 -15.04 -6.22 -8.72
C PHE A 306 -16.04 -5.08 -8.90
N ARG A 307 -16.53 -4.81 -10.11
CA ARG A 307 -17.55 -3.77 -10.35
C ARG A 307 -18.80 -3.96 -9.50
N LYS A 308 -19.22 -5.20 -9.29
CA LYS A 308 -20.41 -5.55 -8.48
C LYS A 308 -20.16 -5.42 -6.97
N THR A 309 -18.92 -5.58 -6.51
CA THR A 309 -18.56 -5.61 -5.09
C THR A 309 -17.78 -4.39 -4.61
N ALA A 310 -17.23 -3.55 -5.49
CA ALA A 310 -16.28 -2.50 -5.14
C ALA A 310 -16.77 -1.54 -4.03
N ASN A 311 -18.03 -1.11 -4.11
CA ASN A 311 -18.64 -0.16 -3.17
C ASN A 311 -19.56 -0.83 -2.14
N ALA A 312 -19.67 -2.15 -2.16
CA ALA A 312 -20.52 -2.89 -1.24
C ALA A 312 -19.82 -3.16 0.10
N THR A 313 -20.58 -3.18 1.18
CA THR A 313 -20.11 -3.72 2.48
C THR A 313 -20.21 -5.23 2.46
N ILE A 314 -19.44 -5.90 3.31
CA ILE A 314 -19.60 -7.35 3.56
C ILE A 314 -20.64 -7.51 4.66
N GLU A 315 -21.71 -8.25 4.39
CA GLU A 315 -22.79 -8.54 5.35
C GLU A 315 -22.57 -9.86 6.08
N ASP A 316 -22.02 -10.86 5.40
CA ASP A 316 -21.67 -12.15 5.98
C ASP A 316 -20.38 -12.71 5.37
N HIS A 317 -19.60 -13.38 6.20
CA HIS A 317 -18.44 -14.16 5.75
C HIS A 317 -18.35 -15.45 6.57
N SER A 318 -18.35 -16.57 5.90
CA SER A 318 -18.33 -17.89 6.53
C SER A 318 -17.44 -18.87 5.78
N ILE A 319 -16.85 -19.79 6.53
CA ILE A 319 -16.11 -20.94 5.99
C ILE A 319 -16.98 -22.16 6.25
N LEU A 320 -17.43 -22.80 5.18
CA LEU A 320 -18.32 -23.95 5.23
C LEU A 320 -17.53 -25.22 5.59
N GLU A 321 -18.23 -26.28 6.04
CA GLU A 321 -17.62 -27.55 6.48
C GLU A 321 -16.75 -28.20 5.39
N ASN A 322 -17.08 -28.01 4.11
CA ASN A 322 -16.30 -28.52 2.98
C ASN A 322 -15.08 -27.66 2.63
N GLY A 323 -14.79 -26.60 3.42
CA GLY A 323 -13.68 -25.68 3.20
C GLY A 323 -13.95 -24.56 2.17
N LEU A 324 -15.18 -24.44 1.69
CA LEU A 324 -15.61 -23.38 0.80
C LEU A 324 -15.77 -22.06 1.57
N HIS A 325 -15.18 -20.97 1.09
CA HIS A 325 -15.37 -19.64 1.64
C HIS A 325 -16.55 -18.95 0.96
N LYS A 326 -17.47 -18.41 1.75
CA LYS A 326 -18.66 -17.68 1.28
C LYS A 326 -18.62 -16.24 1.80
N THR A 327 -18.80 -15.28 0.92
CA THR A 327 -18.91 -13.86 1.27
C THR A 327 -20.15 -13.28 0.65
N VAL A 328 -21.02 -12.68 1.47
CA VAL A 328 -22.24 -12.01 1.05
C VAL A 328 -22.03 -10.50 1.09
N PHE A 329 -22.30 -9.83 -0.02
CA PHE A 329 -22.17 -8.39 -0.15
C PHE A 329 -23.53 -7.69 -0.17
N SER A 330 -23.57 -6.47 0.39
CA SER A 330 -24.79 -5.62 0.40
C SER A 330 -25.32 -5.27 -1.00
N SER A 331 -24.56 -5.54 -2.05
CA SER A 331 -25.01 -5.43 -3.43
C SER A 331 -25.90 -6.57 -3.91
N GLY A 332 -26.21 -7.57 -3.06
CA GLY A 332 -26.94 -8.78 -3.42
C GLY A 332 -26.07 -9.83 -4.12
N VAL A 333 -24.76 -9.64 -4.15
CA VAL A 333 -23.81 -10.61 -4.72
C VAL A 333 -23.25 -11.48 -3.63
N THR A 334 -23.29 -12.80 -3.83
CA THR A 334 -22.56 -13.79 -3.02
C THR A 334 -21.39 -14.32 -3.81
N VAL A 335 -20.20 -14.26 -3.24
CA VAL A 335 -18.97 -14.80 -3.79
C VAL A 335 -18.63 -16.09 -3.05
N TYR A 336 -18.38 -17.17 -3.80
CA TYR A 336 -17.87 -18.43 -3.29
C TYR A 336 -16.43 -18.60 -3.77
N VAL A 337 -15.50 -18.89 -2.86
CA VAL A 337 -14.08 -19.13 -3.20
C VAL A 337 -13.67 -20.51 -2.68
N ASN A 338 -13.10 -21.29 -3.58
CA ASN A 338 -12.60 -22.64 -3.34
C ASN A 338 -11.08 -22.66 -3.38
N TYR A 339 -10.43 -22.89 -2.25
CA TYR A 339 -8.97 -23.02 -2.13
C TYR A 339 -8.50 -24.48 -2.19
N THR A 340 -9.39 -25.44 -2.45
CA THR A 340 -9.06 -26.86 -2.51
C THR A 340 -8.74 -27.30 -3.93
N ASP A 341 -8.07 -28.45 -4.06
CA ASP A 341 -7.73 -29.03 -5.37
C ASP A 341 -8.90 -29.77 -6.03
N ASN A 342 -10.05 -29.86 -5.36
CA ASN A 342 -11.25 -30.52 -5.85
C ASN A 342 -12.31 -29.48 -6.23
N GLU A 343 -13.10 -29.80 -7.27
CA GLU A 343 -14.31 -29.05 -7.57
C GLU A 343 -15.32 -29.22 -6.42
N LEU A 344 -15.97 -28.17 -6.02
CA LEU A 344 -17.00 -28.16 -4.98
C LEU A 344 -18.33 -27.71 -5.57
N GLN A 345 -19.41 -28.20 -5.00
CA GLN A 345 -20.77 -27.82 -5.37
C GLN A 345 -21.55 -27.36 -4.13
N ILE A 346 -22.29 -26.27 -4.30
CA ILE A 346 -23.22 -25.76 -3.30
C ILE A 346 -24.50 -25.33 -4.02
N ASP A 347 -25.65 -25.91 -3.61
CA ASP A 347 -26.93 -25.74 -4.31
C ASP A 347 -26.79 -26.07 -5.80
N ASP A 348 -27.06 -25.06 -6.65
CA ASP A 348 -26.97 -25.10 -8.12
C ASP A 348 -25.67 -24.50 -8.68
N VAL A 349 -24.73 -24.11 -7.80
CA VAL A 349 -23.46 -23.46 -8.18
C VAL A 349 -22.30 -24.44 -8.08
N THR A 350 -21.58 -24.61 -9.18
CA THR A 350 -20.34 -25.38 -9.24
C THR A 350 -19.14 -24.44 -9.12
N ILE A 351 -18.24 -24.71 -8.18
CA ILE A 351 -17.05 -23.90 -7.89
C ILE A 351 -15.81 -24.71 -8.26
N PRO A 352 -15.05 -24.30 -9.28
CA PRO A 352 -13.87 -25.03 -9.73
C PRO A 352 -12.80 -25.11 -8.63
N SER A 353 -11.93 -26.11 -8.72
CA SER A 353 -10.75 -26.22 -7.86
C SER A 353 -9.88 -24.96 -8.00
N ASN A 354 -9.36 -24.46 -6.88
CA ASN A 354 -8.55 -23.24 -6.83
C ASN A 354 -9.19 -22.09 -7.65
N GLY A 355 -10.52 -21.91 -7.48
CA GLY A 355 -11.32 -20.99 -8.26
C GLY A 355 -12.45 -20.34 -7.45
N PHE A 356 -13.36 -19.68 -8.15
CA PHE A 356 -14.49 -18.97 -7.53
C PHE A 356 -15.75 -19.04 -8.43
N ALA A 357 -16.89 -18.74 -7.82
CA ALA A 357 -18.15 -18.54 -8.49
C ALA A 357 -18.96 -17.43 -7.85
N LEU A 358 -19.89 -16.86 -8.61
CA LEU A 358 -20.81 -15.82 -8.16
C LEU A 358 -22.24 -16.33 -8.17
N LYS A 359 -23.01 -15.91 -7.17
CA LYS A 359 -24.46 -16.02 -7.16
C LYS A 359 -25.04 -14.62 -6.94
N GLU A 360 -25.96 -14.21 -7.81
CA GLU A 360 -26.66 -12.94 -7.65
C GLU A 360 -28.06 -13.23 -7.14
N GLU A 361 -28.46 -12.57 -6.07
CA GLU A 361 -29.86 -12.57 -5.68
C GLU A 361 -30.62 -11.65 -6.62
N ILE A 362 -31.53 -12.23 -7.39
CA ILE A 362 -32.46 -11.47 -8.22
C ILE A 362 -33.32 -10.66 -7.24
N ALA A 363 -33.14 -9.35 -7.22
CA ALA A 363 -34.02 -8.46 -6.44
C ALA A 363 -35.47 -8.70 -6.90
N GLN A 364 -36.27 -9.26 -5.97
CA GLN A 364 -37.71 -9.44 -6.18
C GLN A 364 -38.43 -8.11 -6.11
#